data_2f6a21c1847542ac8178c9847a8a11f6
#
_entry.id   2f6a21c1847542ac8178c9847a8a11f6
#
_cell.length_a   1.000
_cell.length_b   1.000
_cell.length_c   1.000
_cell.angle_alpha   90.00
_cell.angle_beta   90.00
_cell.angle_gamma   90.00
#
_symmetry.space_group_name_H-M   'P 1'
#
loop_
_entity.id
_entity.type
_entity.pdbx_description
1 polymer ?
#
loop_
_entity_poly.entity_id
_entity_poly.type
_entity_poly.pdbx_seq_one_letter_code
_entity_poly.pdbx_strand_id
1 'polypeptide(L)'
;MTESKKKILVIEDDADVLSMLEDFLTYLGYEVTSAVDGLEGLKKVKSGTYDLVITDVAMPYISGVGIISMLKKEFPEVPVIAITGYGYYAEEVAHEKQADKIMSKPFDIKDLQSTIEKLLE
;
A
#
# COMPACT_ATOMS: atom_id res chain seq x y z
N MET A 1 -1.89 12.06 -27.43
CA MET A 1 -2.33 10.81 -26.79
C MET A 1 -2.02 10.84 -25.31
N THR A 2 -3.01 10.51 -24.52
CA THR A 2 -2.86 10.56 -23.07
C THR A 2 -2.36 9.20 -22.54
N GLU A 3 -1.36 9.24 -21.71
CA GLU A 3 -0.91 8.03 -21.04
C GLU A 3 -1.93 7.63 -19.98
N SER A 4 -2.09 6.34 -19.79
CA SER A 4 -2.91 5.81 -18.71
C SER A 4 -2.24 6.14 -17.38
N LYS A 5 -3.03 6.55 -16.40
CA LYS A 5 -2.52 6.79 -15.05
C LYS A 5 -2.16 5.46 -14.40
N LYS A 6 -1.09 5.47 -13.62
CA LYS A 6 -0.76 4.32 -12.78
C LYS A 6 -1.78 4.20 -11.67
N LYS A 7 -2.17 2.98 -11.37
CA LYS A 7 -3.20 2.67 -10.39
C LYS A 7 -2.59 2.22 -9.08
N ILE A 8 -2.96 2.90 -8.00
CA ILE A 8 -2.46 2.58 -6.66
C ILE A 8 -3.64 2.22 -5.76
N LEU A 9 -3.54 1.09 -5.08
CA LEU A 9 -4.49 0.70 -4.05
C LEU A 9 -3.90 1.05 -2.69
N VAL A 10 -4.66 1.79 -1.87
CA VAL A 10 -4.24 2.16 -0.52
C VAL A 10 -5.17 1.47 0.48
N ILE A 11 -4.60 0.69 1.38
CA ILE A 11 -5.35 -0.03 2.41
C ILE A 11 -4.93 0.52 3.76
N GLU A 12 -5.82 1.25 4.42
CA GLU A 12 -5.52 1.97 5.65
C GLU A 12 -6.80 2.18 6.45
N ASP A 13 -6.79 1.82 7.74
CA ASP A 13 -7.96 1.95 8.59
C ASP A 13 -8.05 3.31 9.29
N ASP A 14 -6.97 4.07 9.37
CA ASP A 14 -6.99 5.42 9.91
C ASP A 14 -7.53 6.38 8.85
N ALA A 15 -8.70 6.94 9.09
CA ALA A 15 -9.38 7.79 8.10
C ALA A 15 -8.57 9.03 7.71
N ASP A 16 -7.84 9.61 8.66
CA ASP A 16 -7.04 10.80 8.38
C ASP A 16 -5.84 10.48 7.51
N VAL A 17 -5.17 9.37 7.81
CA VAL A 17 -4.03 8.91 7.02
C VAL A 17 -4.50 8.53 5.61
N LEU A 18 -5.61 7.83 5.51
CA LEU A 18 -6.16 7.43 4.22
C LEU A 18 -6.49 8.65 3.36
N SER A 19 -7.18 9.63 3.94
CA SER A 19 -7.55 10.85 3.24
C SER A 19 -6.31 11.62 2.77
N MET A 20 -5.31 11.72 3.60
CA MET A 20 -4.06 12.39 3.25
C MET A 20 -3.38 11.68 2.08
N LEU A 21 -3.32 10.35 2.12
CA LEU A 21 -2.71 9.57 1.04
C LEU A 21 -3.50 9.70 -0.26
N GLU A 22 -4.82 9.63 -0.19
CA GLU A 22 -5.67 9.81 -1.36
C GLU A 22 -5.41 11.16 -2.04
N ASP A 23 -5.41 12.23 -1.25
CA ASP A 23 -5.21 13.57 -1.78
C ASP A 23 -3.83 13.74 -2.38
N PHE A 24 -2.81 13.29 -1.67
CA PHE A 24 -1.43 13.42 -2.11
C PHE A 24 -1.16 12.64 -3.39
N LEU A 25 -1.59 11.39 -3.44
CA LEU A 25 -1.34 10.54 -4.61
C LEU A 25 -2.13 11.01 -5.82
N THR A 26 -3.36 11.48 -5.61
CA THR A 26 -4.16 12.05 -6.68
C THR A 26 -3.50 13.32 -7.22
N TYR A 27 -2.96 14.15 -6.33
CA TYR A 27 -2.23 15.35 -6.72
C TYR A 27 -1.03 15.01 -7.61
N LEU A 28 -0.35 13.88 -7.31
CA LEU A 28 0.80 13.43 -8.09
C LEU A 28 0.41 12.82 -9.44
N GLY A 29 -0.87 12.63 -9.71
CA GLY A 29 -1.34 12.12 -10.98
C GLY A 29 -1.66 10.63 -11.01
N TYR A 30 -1.69 9.97 -9.86
CA TYR A 30 -2.07 8.56 -9.80
C TYR A 30 -3.57 8.39 -9.71
N GLU A 31 -4.06 7.24 -10.17
CA GLU A 31 -5.45 6.84 -9.96
C GLU A 31 -5.49 6.02 -8.67
N VAL A 32 -6.21 6.51 -7.66
CA VAL A 32 -6.17 5.93 -6.32
C VAL A 32 -7.48 5.21 -6.01
N THR A 33 -7.36 3.98 -5.53
CA THR A 33 -8.46 3.21 -4.98
C THR A 33 -8.15 2.99 -3.51
N SER A 34 -9.15 3.14 -2.65
CA SER A 34 -8.95 3.07 -1.21
C SER A 34 -9.72 1.91 -0.60
N ALA A 35 -9.17 1.32 0.44
CA ALA A 35 -9.83 0.33 1.27
C ALA A 35 -9.61 0.69 2.73
N VAL A 36 -10.65 0.57 3.56
CA VAL A 36 -10.60 1.03 4.95
C VAL A 36 -10.19 -0.04 5.93
N ASP A 37 -10.06 -1.28 5.47
CA ASP A 37 -9.59 -2.39 6.31
C ASP A 37 -9.06 -3.51 5.43
N GLY A 38 -8.52 -4.55 6.08
CA GLY A 38 -7.92 -5.66 5.36
C GLY A 38 -8.91 -6.48 4.54
N LEU A 39 -10.14 -6.61 5.01
CA LEU A 39 -11.16 -7.36 4.28
C LEU A 39 -11.56 -6.67 2.98
N GLU A 40 -11.80 -5.36 3.04
CA GLU A 40 -12.09 -4.58 1.85
C GLU A 40 -10.89 -4.56 0.90
N GLY A 41 -9.68 -4.44 1.46
CA GLY A 41 -8.45 -4.48 0.69
C GLY A 41 -8.31 -5.78 -0.09
N LEU A 42 -8.57 -6.90 0.56
CA LEU A 42 -8.51 -8.21 -0.08
C LEU A 42 -9.51 -8.31 -1.24
N LYS A 43 -10.74 -7.84 -1.02
CA LYS A 43 -11.75 -7.85 -2.07
C LYS A 43 -11.32 -7.03 -3.28
N LYS A 44 -10.76 -5.85 -3.04
CA LYS A 44 -10.34 -4.96 -4.12
C LYS A 44 -9.14 -5.50 -4.89
N VAL A 45 -8.19 -6.10 -4.19
CA VAL A 45 -7.06 -6.75 -4.84
C VAL A 45 -7.53 -7.84 -5.80
N LYS A 46 -8.52 -8.63 -5.39
CA LYS A 46 -9.03 -9.73 -6.21
C LYS A 46 -9.88 -9.27 -7.38
N SER A 47 -10.51 -8.10 -7.27
CA SER A 47 -11.46 -7.62 -8.28
C SER A 47 -10.89 -6.58 -9.23
N GLY A 48 -9.63 -6.16 -9.05
CA GLY A 48 -9.04 -5.12 -9.87
C GLY A 48 -7.60 -5.41 -10.23
N THR A 49 -7.01 -4.51 -10.98
CA THR A 49 -5.58 -4.55 -11.30
C THR A 49 -4.94 -3.26 -10.81
N TYR A 50 -3.76 -3.40 -10.20
CA TYR A 50 -3.05 -2.26 -9.62
C TYR A 50 -1.58 -2.32 -10.00
N ASP A 51 -0.98 -1.14 -10.11
CA ASP A 51 0.45 -1.04 -10.40
C ASP A 51 1.28 -1.03 -9.13
N LEU A 52 0.65 -0.69 -7.98
CA LEU A 52 1.31 -0.64 -6.70
C LEU A 52 0.26 -0.72 -5.59
N VAL A 53 0.60 -1.35 -4.48
CA VAL A 53 -0.26 -1.41 -3.30
C VAL A 53 0.47 -0.82 -2.11
N ILE A 54 -0.21 0.06 -1.38
CA ILE A 54 0.27 0.59 -0.10
C ILE A 54 -0.67 0.04 0.96
N THR A 55 -0.15 -0.67 1.94
CA THR A 55 -0.99 -1.26 2.98
C THR A 55 -0.44 -1.03 4.38
N ASP A 56 -1.31 -0.68 5.31
CA ASP A 56 -0.98 -0.70 6.73
C ASP A 56 -0.84 -2.16 7.16
N VAL A 57 0.08 -2.43 8.06
CA VAL A 57 0.34 -3.78 8.55
C VAL A 57 -0.63 -4.18 9.66
N ALA A 58 -0.99 -3.24 10.53
CA ALA A 58 -1.85 -3.52 11.67
C ALA A 58 -3.26 -2.99 11.46
N MET A 59 -4.16 -3.86 11.02
CA MET A 59 -5.56 -3.52 10.73
C MET A 59 -6.49 -4.57 11.29
N PRO A 60 -7.76 -4.21 11.54
CA PRO A 60 -8.77 -5.19 11.93
C PRO A 60 -9.05 -6.21 10.81
N TYR A 61 -9.56 -7.37 11.20
CA TYR A 61 -9.97 -8.49 10.33
C TYR A 61 -8.80 -9.20 9.67
N ILE A 62 -8.35 -8.72 8.53
CA ILE A 62 -7.21 -9.30 7.83
C ILE A 62 -6.05 -8.31 7.92
N SER A 63 -4.94 -8.74 8.51
CA SER A 63 -3.77 -7.86 8.67
C SER A 63 -3.11 -7.55 7.33
N GLY A 64 -2.40 -6.43 7.28
CA GLY A 64 -1.61 -6.07 6.10
C GLY A 64 -0.56 -7.12 5.77
N VAL A 65 -0.07 -7.84 6.77
CA VAL A 65 0.88 -8.95 6.55
C VAL A 65 0.22 -10.04 5.70
N GLY A 66 -1.03 -10.38 6.00
CA GLY A 66 -1.78 -11.34 5.20
C GLY A 66 -2.00 -10.88 3.76
N ILE A 67 -2.28 -9.58 3.59
CA ILE A 67 -2.43 -8.98 2.27
C ILE A 67 -1.11 -9.08 1.48
N ILE A 68 0.01 -8.73 2.11
CA ILE A 68 1.34 -8.80 1.48
C ILE A 68 1.63 -10.23 1.03
N SER A 69 1.38 -11.19 1.90
CA SER A 69 1.61 -12.60 1.60
C SER A 69 0.81 -13.05 0.38
N MET A 70 -0.46 -12.69 0.32
CA MET A 70 -1.32 -13.04 -0.80
C MET A 70 -0.87 -12.36 -2.10
N LEU A 71 -0.53 -11.07 -2.01
CA LEU A 71 -0.06 -10.33 -3.19
C LEU A 71 1.22 -10.93 -3.76
N LYS A 72 2.16 -11.28 -2.90
CA LYS A 72 3.43 -11.85 -3.38
C LYS A 72 3.26 -13.24 -3.96
N LYS A 73 2.24 -13.96 -3.52
CA LYS A 73 1.93 -15.28 -4.05
C LYS A 73 1.19 -15.21 -5.38
N GLU A 74 0.15 -14.38 -5.46
CA GLU A 74 -0.75 -14.34 -6.62
C GLU A 74 -0.41 -13.26 -7.64
N PHE A 75 0.22 -12.18 -7.20
CA PHE A 75 0.58 -11.04 -8.04
C PHE A 75 2.00 -10.60 -7.76
N PRO A 76 3.00 -11.47 -7.99
CA PRO A 76 4.37 -11.20 -7.56
C PRO A 76 5.01 -9.98 -8.23
N GLU A 77 4.45 -9.51 -9.33
CA GLU A 77 4.98 -8.37 -10.06
C GLU A 77 4.52 -7.02 -9.49
N VAL A 78 3.48 -7.03 -8.63
CA VAL A 78 2.95 -5.79 -8.06
C VAL A 78 3.78 -5.40 -6.85
N PRO A 79 4.45 -4.24 -6.88
CA PRO A 79 5.22 -3.80 -5.72
C PRO A 79 4.31 -3.41 -4.57
N VAL A 80 4.78 -3.67 -3.35
CA VAL A 80 4.02 -3.45 -2.12
C VAL A 80 4.83 -2.61 -1.16
N ILE A 81 4.24 -1.51 -0.69
CA ILE A 81 4.78 -0.69 0.39
C ILE A 81 3.98 -1.01 1.64
N ALA A 82 4.66 -1.49 2.67
CA ALA A 82 4.05 -1.75 3.97
C ALA A 82 4.26 -0.54 4.88
N ILE A 83 3.19 -0.08 5.52
CA ILE A 83 3.25 1.02 6.48
C ILE A 83 2.95 0.46 7.86
N THR A 84 3.80 0.74 8.84
CA THR A 84 3.60 0.25 10.20
C THR A 84 3.72 1.38 11.21
N GLY A 85 2.80 1.39 12.18
CA GLY A 85 2.85 2.30 13.33
C GLY A 85 3.18 1.58 14.63
N TYR A 86 3.40 0.27 14.57
CA TYR A 86 3.59 -0.53 15.78
C TYR A 86 5.01 -1.04 15.93
N GLY A 87 5.92 -0.43 15.22
CA GLY A 87 7.31 -0.60 15.46
C GLY A 87 7.88 -1.95 15.07
N TYR A 88 8.80 -2.38 15.88
CA TYR A 88 9.78 -3.39 15.54
C TYR A 88 9.19 -4.74 15.09
N TYR A 89 8.24 -5.27 15.85
CA TYR A 89 7.67 -6.57 15.54
C TYR A 89 6.92 -6.57 14.21
N ALA A 90 6.11 -5.55 13.99
CA ALA A 90 5.35 -5.44 12.75
C ALA A 90 6.27 -5.29 11.54
N GLU A 91 7.37 -4.54 11.70
CA GLU A 91 8.34 -4.38 10.63
C GLU A 91 9.02 -5.70 10.27
N GLU A 92 9.41 -6.48 11.29
CA GLU A 92 10.03 -7.78 11.06
C GLU A 92 9.11 -8.73 10.29
N VAL A 93 7.85 -8.79 10.70
CA VAL A 93 6.88 -9.68 10.06
C VAL A 93 6.62 -9.23 8.62
N ALA A 94 6.48 -7.93 8.38
CA ALA A 94 6.29 -7.41 7.03
C ALA A 94 7.52 -7.71 6.16
N HIS A 95 8.71 -7.62 6.73
CA HIS A 95 9.95 -7.92 6.03
C HIS A 95 10.02 -9.39 5.63
N GLU A 96 9.64 -10.29 6.54
CA GLU A 96 9.59 -11.72 6.26
C GLU A 96 8.62 -12.07 5.14
N LYS A 97 7.55 -11.30 4.98
CA LYS A 97 6.58 -11.49 3.91
C LYS A 97 6.98 -10.78 2.61
N GLN A 98 8.19 -10.23 2.57
CA GLN A 98 8.79 -9.67 1.36
C GLN A 98 8.09 -8.45 0.78
N ALA A 99 7.66 -7.53 1.63
CA ALA A 99 7.24 -6.21 1.16
C ALA A 99 8.42 -5.54 0.44
N ASP A 100 8.15 -4.84 -0.63
CA ASP A 100 9.20 -4.17 -1.41
C ASP A 100 9.80 -2.98 -0.65
N LYS A 101 9.01 -2.36 0.21
CA LYS A 101 9.46 -1.29 1.07
C LYS A 101 8.62 -1.27 2.33
N ILE A 102 9.27 -0.98 3.45
CA ILE A 102 8.60 -0.82 4.74
C ILE A 102 8.84 0.60 5.23
N MET A 103 7.77 1.29 5.59
CA MET A 103 7.84 2.66 6.11
C MET A 103 7.12 2.74 7.45
N SER A 104 7.74 3.36 8.43
CA SER A 104 7.15 3.55 9.76
C SER A 104 6.38 4.85 9.84
N LYS A 105 5.27 4.85 10.56
CA LYS A 105 4.53 6.08 10.86
C LYS A 105 5.21 6.84 12.00
N PRO A 106 5.30 8.15 11.97
CA PRO A 106 4.96 9.01 10.82
C PRO A 106 6.03 8.91 9.74
N PHE A 107 5.62 8.87 8.50
CA PHE A 107 6.55 8.80 7.38
C PHE A 107 6.65 10.16 6.66
N ASP A 108 7.78 10.37 6.00
CA ASP A 108 8.02 11.58 5.21
C ASP A 108 7.33 11.42 3.85
N ILE A 109 6.52 12.40 3.49
CA ILE A 109 5.77 12.35 2.23
C ILE A 109 6.69 12.34 1.01
N LYS A 110 7.85 13.00 1.11
CA LYS A 110 8.84 13.02 0.03
C LYS A 110 9.50 11.66 -0.12
N ASP A 111 9.74 10.97 0.98
CA ASP A 111 10.27 9.60 0.94
C ASP A 111 9.26 8.66 0.29
N LEU A 112 7.99 8.83 0.61
CA LEU A 112 6.95 8.02 -0.02
C LEU A 112 6.90 8.26 -1.52
N GLN A 113 6.93 9.52 -1.94
CA GLN A 113 6.93 9.87 -3.36
C GLN A 113 8.12 9.25 -4.09
N SER A 114 9.30 9.40 -3.52
CA SER A 114 10.53 8.86 -4.09
C SER A 114 10.49 7.34 -4.21
N THR A 115 9.96 6.68 -3.18
CA THR A 115 9.83 5.23 -3.16
C THR A 115 8.86 4.76 -4.24
N ILE A 116 7.71 5.43 -4.37
CA ILE A 116 6.72 5.08 -5.39
C ILE A 116 7.33 5.23 -6.78
N GLU A 117 8.02 6.33 -7.03
CA GLU A 117 8.63 6.58 -8.33
C GLU A 117 9.62 5.48 -8.69
N LYS A 118 10.44 5.06 -7.74
CA LYS A 118 11.39 3.98 -7.95
C LYS A 118 10.72 2.66 -8.25
N LEU A 119 9.68 2.32 -7.51
CA LEU A 119 9.00 1.05 -7.66
C LEU A 119 8.19 0.97 -8.96
N LEU A 120 7.78 2.11 -9.50
CA LEU A 120 7.01 2.18 -10.73
C LEU A 120 7.86 2.42 -12.00
N GLU A 121 9.16 2.47 -11.84
CA GLU A 121 10.06 2.59 -12.98
C GLU A 121 9.94 1.43 -13.96
#